data_6e06c40de4e1a4d39f866baf7f3bb3f6
#
_entry.id   6e06c40de4e1a4d39f866baf7f3bb3f6
#
_cell.length_a   1.000
_cell.length_b   1.000
_cell.length_c   1.000
_cell.angle_alpha   90.00
_cell.angle_beta   90.00
_cell.angle_gamma   90.00
#
_symmetry.space_group_name_H-M   'P 1'
#
loop_
_entity.id
_entity.type
_entity.pdbx_description
1 polymer ?
#
loop_
_entity_poly.entity_id
_entity_poly.type
_entity_poly.pdbx_seq_one_letter_code
_entity_poly.pdbx_strand_id
1 'polypeptide(L)'
;MKRPMLLNFLCVVTEDWISVRAAITMRENPMANKFAKSNLNSEEADPRMPIQALRLLRSYEFKMKLVGLDSKQDVVFTKVYDSDVLGDFRFKIPLTEQTRKIEAFQVYEVGRREGLELQLGTTLPLKIPDPRKIIICDFDKTLVDTRYSTTKELYNSLTKPLQHFPTLQNSLEVLHKNIDDGFNPFILSASPHFYEEAMRDWLYQHRVYTAGIFLKDYRKVLSFLDGDLTPKDLKVQGLYKLNHLLDILGMTGVPDELVLMGDNFESDPVIYLTLSMILLGDQEPWQLWRALKANDAFQLSKRQDANFLDKLYQLSNQLERRQNQNKSKTRIKIYIRRQNEKDTLSVPDFCRPRINLIELYDGKPFKEPAIAHI
;
A
#
# COMPACT_ATOMS: atom_id res chain seq x y z
N MET A 1 -13.93 10.81 25.12
CA MET A 1 -14.05 11.97 24.24
C MET A 1 -13.40 11.64 22.90
N LYS A 2 -14.11 11.79 21.79
CA LYS A 2 -13.54 11.51 20.46
C LYS A 2 -12.80 12.73 19.95
N ARG A 3 -11.64 12.52 19.34
CA ARG A 3 -10.83 13.56 18.70
C ARG A 3 -10.42 13.17 17.30
N PRO A 4 -10.21 14.12 16.38
CA PRO A 4 -9.53 13.87 15.12
C PRO A 4 -8.13 13.31 15.36
N MET A 5 -7.77 12.31 14.58
CA MET A 5 -6.46 11.69 14.61
C MET A 5 -6.02 11.33 13.19
N LEU A 6 -4.76 11.60 12.90
CA LEU A 6 -4.14 11.19 11.66
C LEU A 6 -3.94 9.67 11.70
N LEU A 7 -4.59 8.96 10.79
CA LEU A 7 -4.48 7.50 10.71
C LEU A 7 -3.22 7.11 9.94
N ASN A 8 -3.03 7.72 8.77
CA ASN A 8 -1.82 7.59 7.98
C ASN A 8 -1.48 8.93 7.32
N PHE A 9 -0.24 9.10 6.99
CA PHE A 9 0.24 10.20 6.18
C PHE A 9 1.47 9.73 5.39
N LEU A 10 1.32 9.68 4.09
CA LEU A 10 2.40 9.39 3.16
C LEU A 10 2.60 10.59 2.24
N CYS A 11 3.82 11.11 2.23
CA CYS A 11 4.22 12.23 1.40
C CYS A 11 5.47 11.84 0.64
N VAL A 12 5.42 11.85 -0.69
CA VAL A 12 6.52 11.43 -1.56
C VAL A 12 6.90 12.56 -2.50
N VAL A 13 8.18 12.92 -2.51
CA VAL A 13 8.73 13.92 -3.42
C VAL A 13 9.20 13.25 -4.71
N THR A 14 8.75 13.77 -5.84
CA THR A 14 9.22 13.41 -7.19
C THR A 14 9.91 14.59 -7.85
N GLU A 15 10.23 14.49 -9.14
CA GLU A 15 10.85 15.59 -9.89
C GLU A 15 9.90 16.78 -10.11
N ASP A 16 8.58 16.50 -10.24
CA ASP A 16 7.57 17.49 -10.65
C ASP A 16 6.63 17.92 -9.53
N TRP A 17 6.43 17.07 -8.51
CA TRP A 17 5.43 17.29 -7.45
C TRP A 17 5.75 16.57 -6.16
N ILE A 18 5.07 17.01 -5.11
CA ILE A 18 4.96 16.29 -3.84
C ILE A 18 3.58 15.63 -3.83
N SER A 19 3.56 14.30 -3.83
CA SER A 19 2.32 13.51 -3.75
C SER A 19 1.97 13.27 -2.30
N VAL A 20 0.73 13.57 -1.90
CA VAL A 20 0.24 13.36 -0.53
C VAL A 20 -0.94 12.39 -0.54
N ARG A 21 -0.86 11.41 0.35
CA ARG A 21 -1.96 10.53 0.74
C ARG A 21 -2.06 10.53 2.26
N ALA A 22 -3.23 10.89 2.78
CA ALA A 22 -3.48 10.93 4.21
C ALA A 22 -4.90 10.46 4.52
N ALA A 23 -5.15 10.08 5.78
CA ALA A 23 -6.48 9.82 6.29
C ALA A 23 -6.62 10.35 7.70
N ILE A 24 -7.74 11.03 7.98
CA ILE A 24 -8.11 11.50 9.30
C ILE A 24 -9.35 10.74 9.75
N THR A 25 -9.38 10.32 11.00
CA THR A 25 -10.52 9.63 11.60
C THR A 25 -10.82 10.17 12.99
N MET A 26 -12.06 9.92 13.49
CA MET A 26 -12.42 10.23 14.86
C MET A 26 -12.12 9.03 15.76
N ARG A 27 -11.14 9.13 16.63
CA ARG A 27 -10.79 8.09 17.61
C ARG A 27 -11.13 8.50 19.05
N GLU A 28 -11.50 7.51 19.85
CA GLU A 28 -11.55 7.70 21.31
C GLU A 28 -10.10 7.78 21.82
N ASN A 29 -9.86 8.63 22.82
CA ASN A 29 -8.51 8.80 23.36
C ASN A 29 -8.04 7.46 23.95
N PRO A 30 -6.96 6.82 23.42
CA PRO A 30 -6.48 5.55 23.92
C PRO A 30 -5.98 5.63 25.38
N MET A 31 -5.54 6.81 25.84
CA MET A 31 -5.13 7.03 27.23
C MET A 31 -6.29 6.85 28.20
N ALA A 32 -7.51 7.27 27.87
CA ALA A 32 -8.66 7.09 28.73
C ALA A 32 -9.02 5.61 28.97
N ASN A 33 -8.77 4.76 27.96
CA ASN A 33 -9.00 3.32 28.06
C ASN A 33 -7.85 2.57 28.74
N LYS A 34 -6.59 3.03 28.65
CA LYS A 34 -5.45 2.43 29.37
C LYS A 34 -5.56 2.62 30.88
N PHE A 35 -6.02 3.77 31.34
CA PHE A 35 -6.27 4.01 32.77
C PHE A 35 -7.47 3.24 33.31
N ALA A 36 -8.47 2.93 32.49
CA ALA A 36 -9.61 2.09 32.89
C ALA A 36 -9.29 0.58 32.90
N LYS A 37 -8.24 0.14 32.20
CA LYS A 37 -7.80 -1.26 32.12
C LYS A 37 -6.51 -1.55 32.89
N SER A 38 -6.13 -0.74 33.87
CA SER A 38 -4.95 -0.98 34.70
C SER A 38 -5.16 -2.11 35.71
N ASN A 39 -5.62 -3.26 35.27
CA ASN A 39 -5.33 -4.54 35.93
C ASN A 39 -4.06 -5.10 35.32
N LEU A 40 -2.98 -4.90 36.03
CA LEU A 40 -1.57 -4.96 35.71
C LEU A 40 -1.00 -6.36 35.38
N ASN A 41 -1.78 -7.37 34.97
CA ASN A 41 -1.26 -8.72 34.84
C ASN A 41 -1.73 -9.53 33.64
N SER A 42 -2.16 -8.91 32.55
CA SER A 42 -2.35 -9.67 31.32
C SER A 42 -1.60 -8.99 30.16
N GLU A 43 -0.51 -9.60 29.72
CA GLU A 43 0.05 -9.48 28.37
C GLU A 43 -0.96 -10.04 27.35
N GLU A 44 -2.21 -9.64 27.41
CA GLU A 44 -3.18 -9.91 26.36
C GLU A 44 -2.81 -9.02 25.18
N ALA A 45 -2.12 -9.62 24.22
CA ALA A 45 -1.87 -9.01 22.93
C ALA A 45 -3.21 -8.54 22.33
N ASP A 46 -3.27 -7.27 21.92
CA ASP A 46 -4.49 -6.69 21.34
C ASP A 46 -4.98 -7.57 20.17
N PRO A 47 -6.29 -7.93 20.13
CA PRO A 47 -6.80 -8.72 19.03
C PRO A 47 -6.59 -7.96 17.70
N ARG A 48 -6.31 -8.70 16.64
CA ARG A 48 -6.09 -8.15 15.30
C ARG A 48 -7.26 -7.27 14.83
N MET A 49 -8.47 -7.61 15.23
CA MET A 49 -9.67 -6.83 15.00
C MET A 49 -10.09 -6.12 16.29
N PRO A 50 -9.87 -4.82 16.43
CA PRO A 50 -10.40 -4.11 17.57
C PRO A 50 -11.93 -4.18 17.52
N ILE A 51 -12.56 -4.56 18.63
CA ILE A 51 -14.04 -4.63 18.77
C ILE A 51 -14.72 -3.31 18.33
N GLN A 52 -13.98 -2.21 18.35
CA GLN A 52 -14.40 -0.89 17.88
C GLN A 52 -14.30 -0.68 16.36
N ALA A 53 -13.79 -1.65 15.59
CA ALA A 53 -13.61 -1.50 14.13
C ALA A 53 -14.91 -1.15 13.39
N LEU A 54 -16.06 -1.68 13.84
CA LEU A 54 -17.36 -1.32 13.29
C LEU A 54 -17.73 0.17 13.48
N ARG A 55 -17.16 0.85 14.49
CA ARG A 55 -17.32 2.30 14.67
C ARG A 55 -16.46 3.13 13.74
N LEU A 56 -15.41 2.53 13.14
CA LEU A 56 -14.58 3.15 12.11
C LEU A 56 -15.29 3.25 10.75
N LEU A 57 -16.41 2.58 10.58
CA LEU A 57 -17.27 2.68 9.38
C LEU A 57 -18.02 4.02 9.29
N ARG A 58 -18.04 4.83 10.36
CA ARG A 58 -18.63 6.17 10.30
C ARG A 58 -17.74 7.08 9.47
N SER A 59 -18.31 7.64 8.42
CA SER A 59 -17.68 8.65 7.59
C SER A 59 -17.75 10.02 8.24
N TYR A 60 -16.67 10.79 8.15
CA TYR A 60 -16.62 12.18 8.57
C TYR A 60 -15.78 12.94 7.54
N GLU A 61 -16.26 14.10 7.16
CA GLU A 61 -15.47 15.05 6.38
C GLU A 61 -14.57 15.85 7.30
N PHE A 62 -13.35 16.11 6.85
CA PHE A 62 -12.33 16.87 7.57
C PHE A 62 -11.72 17.94 6.66
N LYS A 63 -11.21 19.00 7.29
CA LYS A 63 -10.35 19.98 6.62
C LYS A 63 -8.95 19.87 7.20
N MET A 64 -8.00 19.58 6.34
CA MET A 64 -6.59 19.44 6.70
C MET A 64 -5.82 20.67 6.24
N LYS A 65 -5.24 21.42 7.20
CA LYS A 65 -4.25 22.45 6.90
C LYS A 65 -2.87 21.81 6.93
N LEU A 66 -2.16 21.96 5.83
CA LEU A 66 -0.79 21.49 5.67
C LEU A 66 0.16 22.69 5.67
N VAL A 67 1.14 22.67 6.57
CA VAL A 67 2.17 23.70 6.71
C VAL A 67 3.53 23.08 6.39
N GLY A 68 4.19 23.55 5.34
CA GLY A 68 5.52 23.11 4.93
C GLY A 68 6.59 24.01 5.55
N LEU A 69 7.55 23.39 6.22
CA LEU A 69 8.68 24.04 6.90
C LEU A 69 9.97 23.74 6.15
N ASP A 70 10.85 24.71 6.06
CA ASP A 70 12.20 24.54 5.53
C ASP A 70 13.19 24.05 6.62
N SER A 71 14.47 23.95 6.28
CA SER A 71 15.54 23.54 7.20
C SER A 71 15.75 24.49 8.40
N LYS A 72 15.28 25.74 8.29
CA LYS A 72 15.32 26.73 9.37
C LYS A 72 14.05 26.77 10.21
N GLN A 73 13.09 25.89 9.91
CA GLN A 73 11.74 25.86 10.47
C GLN A 73 10.87 27.06 10.05
N ASP A 74 11.26 27.79 8.99
CA ASP A 74 10.44 28.86 8.43
C ASP A 74 9.30 28.27 7.59
N VAL A 75 8.12 28.90 7.65
CA VAL A 75 6.96 28.48 6.87
C VAL A 75 7.14 28.91 5.42
N VAL A 76 7.29 27.92 4.53
CA VAL A 76 7.45 28.14 3.08
C VAL A 76 6.20 27.74 2.28
N PHE A 77 5.27 27.01 2.90
CA PHE A 77 4.05 26.57 2.27
C PHE A 77 2.91 26.46 3.29
N THR A 78 1.71 26.91 2.90
CA THR A 78 0.49 26.69 3.69
C THR A 78 -0.70 26.53 2.76
N LYS A 79 -1.47 25.44 2.95
CA LYS A 79 -2.70 25.22 2.19
C LYS A 79 -3.68 24.33 2.98
N VAL A 80 -4.97 24.59 2.79
CA VAL A 80 -6.07 23.77 3.34
C VAL A 80 -6.64 22.89 2.24
N TYR A 81 -6.93 21.66 2.58
CA TYR A 81 -7.51 20.64 1.72
C TYR A 81 -8.74 20.04 2.38
N ASP A 82 -9.77 19.74 1.59
CA ASP A 82 -10.94 19.00 2.03
C ASP A 82 -10.73 17.51 1.80
N SER A 83 -11.20 16.69 2.74
CA SER A 83 -11.23 15.23 2.57
C SER A 83 -12.37 14.79 1.67
N ASP A 84 -12.33 13.55 1.21
CA ASP A 84 -13.55 12.88 0.77
C ASP A 84 -14.47 12.58 1.98
N VAL A 85 -15.67 12.04 1.70
CA VAL A 85 -16.67 11.70 2.72
C VAL A 85 -16.20 10.66 3.76
N LEU A 86 -15.09 9.98 3.49
CA LEU A 86 -14.49 8.97 4.36
C LEU A 86 -13.30 9.48 5.17
N GLY A 87 -12.92 10.76 5.00
CA GLY A 87 -11.78 11.37 5.66
C GLY A 87 -10.45 11.13 4.96
N ASP A 88 -10.47 10.66 3.71
CA ASP A 88 -9.25 10.43 2.91
C ASP A 88 -8.87 11.69 2.13
N PHE A 89 -7.56 11.92 2.05
CA PHE A 89 -6.95 13.01 1.27
C PHE A 89 -6.01 12.41 0.22
N ARG A 90 -6.12 12.89 -1.03
CA ARG A 90 -5.20 12.54 -2.12
C ARG A 90 -5.03 13.74 -3.02
N PHE A 91 -3.83 14.31 -3.03
CA PHE A 91 -3.52 15.48 -3.85
C PHE A 91 -2.04 15.56 -4.19
N LYS A 92 -1.71 16.44 -5.12
CA LYS A 92 -0.34 16.76 -5.53
C LYS A 92 -0.07 18.25 -5.33
N ILE A 93 1.11 18.55 -4.83
CA ILE A 93 1.64 19.91 -4.69
C ILE A 93 2.71 20.08 -5.76
N PRO A 94 2.59 21.07 -6.66
CA PRO A 94 3.63 21.33 -7.64
C PRO A 94 4.98 21.64 -7.01
N LEU A 95 6.06 21.12 -7.57
CA LEU A 95 7.40 21.35 -7.09
C LEU A 95 7.96 22.67 -7.66
N THR A 96 7.79 23.74 -6.88
CA THR A 96 8.33 25.09 -7.16
C THR A 96 9.61 25.33 -6.38
N GLU A 97 10.29 26.48 -6.60
CA GLU A 97 11.45 26.86 -5.80
C GLU A 97 11.16 26.92 -4.29
N GLN A 98 9.94 27.32 -3.91
CA GLN A 98 9.52 27.37 -2.50
C GLN A 98 9.23 25.97 -1.96
N THR A 99 8.44 25.16 -2.68
CA THR A 99 8.05 23.82 -2.21
C THR A 99 9.20 22.83 -2.23
N ARG A 100 10.27 23.07 -3.01
CA ARG A 100 11.52 22.28 -2.97
C ARG A 100 12.28 22.42 -1.65
N LYS A 101 12.09 23.53 -0.94
CA LYS A 101 12.75 23.80 0.35
C LYS A 101 12.07 23.06 1.52
N ILE A 102 10.91 22.45 1.28
CA ILE A 102 10.18 21.77 2.35
C ILE A 102 10.96 20.55 2.85
N GLU A 103 11.30 20.56 4.13
CA GLU A 103 11.95 19.47 4.85
C GLU A 103 10.98 18.74 5.79
N ALA A 104 9.93 19.42 6.26
CA ALA A 104 8.91 18.83 7.10
C ALA A 104 7.52 19.39 6.82
N PHE A 105 6.49 18.61 7.07
CA PHE A 105 5.12 19.06 7.08
C PHE A 105 4.52 18.95 8.47
N GLN A 106 3.89 20.03 8.93
CA GLN A 106 2.96 19.99 10.05
C GLN A 106 1.54 19.86 9.53
N VAL A 107 0.79 18.94 10.14
CA VAL A 107 -0.57 18.57 9.75
C VAL A 107 -1.56 19.01 10.82
N TYR A 108 -2.54 19.82 10.45
CA TYR A 108 -3.58 20.31 11.35
C TYR A 108 -4.97 19.92 10.85
N GLU A 109 -5.87 19.61 11.76
CA GLU A 109 -7.31 19.59 11.49
C GLU A 109 -7.91 20.95 11.86
N VAL A 110 -8.66 21.57 10.90
CA VAL A 110 -9.15 22.95 11.04
C VAL A 110 -10.67 23.10 10.77
N GLY A 111 -11.36 21.99 10.47
CA GLY A 111 -12.79 22.03 10.11
C GLY A 111 -13.75 21.72 11.24
N ARG A 112 -13.29 21.11 12.34
CA ARG A 112 -14.18 20.62 13.41
C ARG A 112 -14.66 21.69 14.35
N ARG A 113 -13.90 22.73 14.55
CA ARG A 113 -14.25 23.84 15.43
C ARG A 113 -13.67 25.12 14.86
N GLU A 114 -14.53 26.08 14.61
CA GLU A 114 -14.11 27.38 14.09
C GLU A 114 -13.08 28.04 15.02
N GLY A 115 -12.01 28.57 14.44
CA GLY A 115 -10.92 29.21 15.17
C GLY A 115 -9.97 28.27 15.93
N LEU A 116 -10.19 26.94 15.89
CA LEU A 116 -9.30 25.96 16.51
C LEU A 116 -8.54 25.18 15.46
N GLU A 117 -7.22 25.26 15.53
CA GLU A 117 -6.30 24.45 14.74
C GLU A 117 -5.73 23.32 15.60
N LEU A 118 -6.15 22.09 15.36
CA LEU A 118 -5.67 20.94 16.10
C LEU A 118 -4.50 20.29 15.36
N GLN A 119 -3.28 20.41 15.90
CA GLN A 119 -2.13 19.75 15.35
C GLN A 119 -2.27 18.23 15.50
N LEU A 120 -2.19 17.49 14.39
CA LEU A 120 -2.30 16.04 14.32
C LEU A 120 -0.95 15.35 14.30
N GLY A 121 0.08 16.02 13.79
CA GLY A 121 1.45 15.49 13.73
C GLY A 121 2.38 16.32 12.87
N THR A 122 3.64 15.89 12.88
CA THR A 122 4.69 16.37 11.97
C THR A 122 5.27 15.18 11.23
N THR A 123 5.56 15.34 9.94
CA THR A 123 6.08 14.27 9.08
C THR A 123 7.13 14.80 8.12
N LEU A 124 8.06 13.94 7.77
CA LEU A 124 9.09 14.23 6.77
C LEU A 124 8.65 13.69 5.41
N PRO A 125 8.80 14.47 4.33
CA PRO A 125 8.57 13.96 2.98
C PRO A 125 9.57 12.86 2.63
N LEU A 126 9.08 11.76 2.08
CA LEU A 126 9.94 10.70 1.56
C LEU A 126 10.59 11.18 0.26
N LYS A 127 11.91 11.28 0.27
CA LYS A 127 12.73 11.56 -0.91
C LYS A 127 13.38 10.25 -1.35
N ILE A 128 12.94 9.68 -2.47
CA ILE A 128 13.52 8.46 -3.02
C ILE A 128 14.69 8.87 -3.92
N PRO A 129 15.94 8.51 -3.59
CA PRO A 129 17.11 8.88 -4.39
C PRO A 129 17.14 8.16 -5.73
N ASP A 130 17.86 8.73 -6.70
CA ASP A 130 18.20 8.04 -7.94
C ASP A 130 19.46 7.17 -7.73
N PRO A 131 19.52 5.96 -8.31
CA PRO A 131 18.45 5.27 -9.04
C PRO A 131 17.29 4.92 -8.11
N ARG A 132 16.06 5.18 -8.58
CA ARG A 132 14.83 4.95 -7.82
C ARG A 132 14.55 3.46 -7.68
N LYS A 133 14.74 2.93 -6.47
CA LYS A 133 14.55 1.52 -6.14
C LYS A 133 13.35 1.35 -5.23
N ILE A 134 12.39 0.54 -5.65
CA ILE A 134 11.14 0.30 -4.92
C ILE A 134 10.91 -1.19 -4.77
N ILE A 135 10.59 -1.63 -3.56
CA ILE A 135 10.08 -2.97 -3.30
C ILE A 135 8.64 -2.86 -2.78
N ILE A 136 7.72 -3.62 -3.39
CA ILE A 136 6.34 -3.73 -2.96
C ILE A 136 6.11 -5.18 -2.53
N CYS A 137 5.81 -5.36 -1.26
CA CYS A 137 5.64 -6.66 -0.64
C CYS A 137 4.21 -6.86 -0.18
N ASP A 138 3.60 -7.97 -0.55
CA ASP A 138 2.38 -8.45 0.08
C ASP A 138 2.66 -8.89 1.52
N PHE A 139 1.65 -8.86 2.38
CA PHE A 139 1.80 -9.16 3.80
C PHE A 139 1.28 -10.54 4.18
N ASP A 140 0.00 -10.79 3.87
CA ASP A 140 -0.67 -12.03 4.26
C ASP A 140 -0.17 -13.20 3.38
N LYS A 141 0.17 -14.33 4.00
CA LYS A 141 0.77 -15.51 3.33
C LYS A 141 2.14 -15.27 2.67
N THR A 142 2.61 -14.03 2.69
CA THR A 142 3.94 -13.63 2.17
C THR A 142 4.92 -13.37 3.29
N LEU A 143 4.61 -12.52 4.25
CA LEU A 143 5.44 -12.24 5.44
C LEU A 143 4.96 -12.99 6.68
N VAL A 144 3.65 -13.24 6.77
CA VAL A 144 2.98 -13.91 7.89
C VAL A 144 2.13 -15.05 7.34
N ASP A 145 2.24 -16.25 7.92
CA ASP A 145 1.48 -17.43 7.48
C ASP A 145 0.03 -17.38 8.00
N THR A 146 -0.75 -16.48 7.44
CA THR A 146 -2.18 -16.37 7.73
C THR A 146 -2.96 -17.38 6.92
N ARG A 147 -3.86 -18.16 7.57
CA ARG A 147 -4.67 -19.19 6.90
C ARG A 147 -6.11 -18.73 6.78
N TYR A 148 -6.65 -18.76 5.56
CA TYR A 148 -8.01 -18.33 5.23
C TYR A 148 -8.76 -19.33 4.35
N SER A 149 -8.51 -20.62 4.52
CA SER A 149 -9.12 -21.66 3.68
C SER A 149 -10.62 -21.79 3.91
N THR A 150 -11.08 -21.51 5.13
CA THR A 150 -12.49 -21.59 5.54
C THR A 150 -12.99 -20.28 6.16
N THR A 151 -14.30 -20.05 6.18
CA THR A 151 -14.93 -18.90 6.86
C THR A 151 -14.55 -18.82 8.34
N LYS A 152 -14.40 -19.98 9.01
CA LYS A 152 -13.98 -20.10 10.40
C LYS A 152 -12.51 -19.67 10.58
N GLU A 153 -11.64 -20.08 9.68
CA GLU A 153 -10.23 -19.67 9.69
C GLU A 153 -10.09 -18.17 9.39
N LEU A 154 -10.87 -17.64 8.46
CA LEU A 154 -10.95 -16.21 8.20
C LEU A 154 -11.37 -15.46 9.47
N TYR A 155 -12.45 -15.88 10.14
CA TYR A 155 -12.88 -15.26 11.39
C TYR A 155 -11.83 -15.36 12.48
N ASN A 156 -11.21 -16.52 12.66
CA ASN A 156 -10.13 -16.71 13.63
C ASN A 156 -8.91 -15.82 13.32
N SER A 157 -8.56 -15.67 12.04
CA SER A 157 -7.44 -14.83 11.65
C SER A 157 -7.75 -13.35 11.85
N LEU A 158 -9.01 -12.96 11.75
CA LEU A 158 -9.47 -11.59 12.01
C LEU A 158 -9.48 -11.25 13.51
N THR A 159 -9.64 -12.24 14.38
CA THR A 159 -9.77 -12.03 15.83
C THR A 159 -8.50 -12.31 16.63
N LYS A 160 -7.50 -12.98 16.02
CA LYS A 160 -6.23 -13.28 16.69
C LYS A 160 -5.18 -12.20 16.45
N PRO A 161 -4.34 -11.88 17.44
CA PRO A 161 -3.21 -10.99 17.25
C PRO A 161 -2.25 -11.49 16.16
N LEU A 162 -1.54 -10.58 15.48
CA LEU A 162 -0.58 -10.96 14.43
C LEU A 162 0.54 -11.88 14.94
N GLN A 163 0.93 -11.72 16.21
CA GLN A 163 1.96 -12.54 16.87
C GLN A 163 1.59 -14.03 16.98
N HIS A 164 0.30 -14.38 16.83
CA HIS A 164 -0.14 -15.77 16.84
C HIS A 164 0.10 -16.51 15.52
N PHE A 165 0.44 -15.78 14.47
CA PHE A 165 0.71 -16.35 13.16
C PHE A 165 2.22 -16.50 12.95
N PRO A 166 2.69 -17.64 12.41
CA PRO A 166 4.11 -17.83 12.12
C PRO A 166 4.63 -16.75 11.16
N THR A 167 5.77 -16.18 11.51
CA THR A 167 6.54 -15.33 10.62
C THR A 167 7.25 -16.18 9.57
N LEU A 168 7.17 -15.78 8.32
CA LEU A 168 7.83 -16.44 7.21
C LEU A 168 9.24 -15.88 7.05
N GLN A 169 10.20 -16.47 7.78
CA GLN A 169 11.56 -15.95 7.93
C GLN A 169 12.26 -15.72 6.60
N ASN A 170 12.12 -16.64 5.65
CA ASN A 170 12.79 -16.52 4.36
C ASN A 170 12.24 -15.36 3.51
N SER A 171 10.93 -15.11 3.58
CA SER A 171 10.35 -13.92 2.94
C SER A 171 10.87 -12.64 3.59
N LEU A 172 11.00 -12.66 4.91
CA LEU A 172 11.54 -11.53 5.67
C LEU A 172 13.01 -11.27 5.31
N GLU A 173 13.83 -12.34 5.15
CA GLU A 173 15.22 -12.24 4.71
C GLU A 173 15.34 -11.65 3.30
N VAL A 174 14.49 -12.10 2.35
CA VAL A 174 14.45 -11.51 0.99
C VAL A 174 14.08 -10.03 1.04
N LEU A 175 13.09 -9.67 1.89
CA LEU A 175 12.69 -8.27 2.05
C LEU A 175 13.84 -7.44 2.64
N HIS A 176 14.49 -7.90 3.71
CA HIS A 176 15.63 -7.21 4.35
C HIS A 176 16.80 -7.04 3.39
N LYS A 177 17.17 -8.10 2.65
CA LYS A 177 18.24 -8.01 1.63
C LYS A 177 17.98 -6.88 0.64
N ASN A 178 16.75 -6.77 0.12
CA ASN A 178 16.41 -5.70 -0.81
C ASN A 178 16.43 -4.32 -0.13
N ILE A 179 15.98 -4.21 1.13
CA ILE A 179 16.07 -2.95 1.89
C ILE A 179 17.54 -2.54 2.07
N ASP A 180 18.41 -3.48 2.42
CA ASP A 180 19.86 -3.24 2.57
C ASP A 180 20.52 -2.85 1.23
N ASP A 181 19.99 -3.35 0.12
CA ASP A 181 20.38 -2.96 -1.26
C ASP A 181 19.81 -1.58 -1.67
N GLY A 182 19.13 -0.88 -0.77
CA GLY A 182 18.62 0.49 -0.95
C GLY A 182 17.23 0.58 -1.54
N PHE A 183 16.44 -0.51 -1.57
CA PHE A 183 15.06 -0.46 -1.99
C PHE A 183 14.15 0.15 -0.89
N ASN A 184 13.27 1.07 -1.29
CA ASN A 184 12.26 1.64 -0.41
C ASN A 184 11.05 0.71 -0.31
N PRO A 185 10.74 0.16 0.88
CA PRO A 185 9.68 -0.85 1.03
C PRO A 185 8.30 -0.24 1.15
N PHE A 186 7.36 -0.76 0.37
CA PHE A 186 5.93 -0.53 0.47
C PHE A 186 5.23 -1.84 0.77
N ILE A 187 4.25 -1.81 1.67
CA ILE A 187 3.44 -2.98 2.01
C ILE A 187 2.06 -2.84 1.38
N LEU A 188 1.64 -3.89 0.70
CA LEU A 188 0.34 -3.98 0.04
C LEU A 188 -0.38 -5.22 0.52
N SER A 189 -1.54 -5.08 1.20
CA SER A 189 -2.31 -6.22 1.69
C SER A 189 -3.81 -6.03 1.45
N ALA A 190 -4.50 -7.13 1.19
CA ALA A 190 -5.97 -7.17 1.13
C ALA A 190 -6.64 -7.10 2.50
N SER A 191 -5.86 -7.08 3.57
CA SER A 191 -6.36 -6.88 4.94
C SER A 191 -7.09 -5.54 5.10
N PRO A 192 -8.11 -5.46 5.97
CA PRO A 192 -8.85 -4.23 6.20
C PRO A 192 -7.96 -3.09 6.73
N HIS A 193 -8.29 -1.85 6.34
CA HIS A 193 -7.54 -0.65 6.72
C HIS A 193 -7.38 -0.44 8.25
N PHE A 194 -8.27 -0.99 9.06
CA PHE A 194 -8.18 -0.90 10.52
C PHE A 194 -7.10 -1.81 11.13
N TYR A 195 -6.45 -2.68 10.34
CA TYR A 195 -5.28 -3.46 10.76
C TYR A 195 -3.95 -2.71 10.62
N GLU A 196 -3.97 -1.52 10.04
CA GLU A 196 -2.74 -0.78 9.75
C GLU A 196 -1.84 -0.62 10.98
N GLU A 197 -2.43 -0.32 12.15
CA GLU A 197 -1.68 -0.12 13.39
C GLU A 197 -0.96 -1.42 13.84
N ALA A 198 -1.72 -2.54 13.90
CA ALA A 198 -1.15 -3.83 14.27
C ALA A 198 -0.08 -4.31 13.27
N MET A 199 -0.29 -4.04 11.97
CA MET A 199 0.66 -4.37 10.92
C MET A 199 1.93 -3.51 11.03
N ARG A 200 1.79 -2.23 11.33
CA ARG A 200 2.91 -1.31 11.55
C ARG A 200 3.75 -1.74 12.74
N ASP A 201 3.11 -2.11 13.85
CA ASP A 201 3.80 -2.60 15.05
C ASP A 201 4.55 -3.90 14.76
N TRP A 202 3.94 -4.83 14.02
CA TRP A 202 4.59 -6.06 13.58
C TRP A 202 5.81 -5.79 12.69
N LEU A 203 5.67 -4.91 11.70
CA LEU A 203 6.77 -4.51 10.80
C LEU A 203 7.91 -3.87 11.58
N TYR A 204 7.58 -2.99 12.53
CA TYR A 204 8.57 -2.35 13.40
C TYR A 204 9.33 -3.37 14.27
N GLN A 205 8.63 -4.34 14.87
CA GLN A 205 9.24 -5.42 15.66
C GLN A 205 10.21 -6.26 14.80
N HIS A 206 9.92 -6.40 13.50
CA HIS A 206 10.77 -7.11 12.55
C HIS A 206 11.74 -6.18 11.80
N ARG A 207 11.95 -4.95 12.27
CA ARG A 207 12.87 -3.95 11.70
C ARG A 207 12.59 -3.60 10.23
N VAL A 208 11.35 -3.70 9.81
CA VAL A 208 10.90 -3.27 8.47
C VAL A 208 10.32 -1.87 8.58
N TYR A 209 11.12 -0.87 8.21
CA TYR A 209 10.70 0.53 8.21
C TYR A 209 10.09 0.86 6.85
N THR A 210 8.78 0.64 6.73
CA THR A 210 8.06 0.83 5.46
C THR A 210 7.85 2.29 5.12
N ALA A 211 7.98 2.61 3.83
CA ALA A 211 7.61 3.90 3.27
C ALA A 211 6.10 4.14 3.33
N GLY A 212 5.29 3.09 3.15
CA GLY A 212 3.84 3.19 3.23
C GLY A 212 3.15 1.83 3.26
N ILE A 213 1.98 1.79 3.89
CA ILE A 213 1.12 0.61 3.97
C ILE A 213 -0.16 0.90 3.19
N PHE A 214 -0.54 -0.02 2.30
CA PHE A 214 -1.72 0.07 1.45
C PHE A 214 -2.65 -1.09 1.75
N LEU A 215 -3.78 -0.78 2.38
CA LEU A 215 -4.77 -1.76 2.85
C LEU A 215 -6.11 -1.56 2.15
N LYS A 216 -6.90 -2.62 2.08
CA LYS A 216 -8.24 -2.58 1.50
C LYS A 216 -9.19 -1.73 2.36
N ASP A 217 -9.74 -0.69 1.76
CA ASP A 217 -10.72 0.16 2.42
C ASP A 217 -12.13 -0.42 2.28
N TYR A 218 -12.53 -1.20 3.28
CA TYR A 218 -13.86 -1.81 3.31
C TYR A 218 -14.99 -0.78 3.46
N ARG A 219 -14.72 0.44 3.92
CA ARG A 219 -15.73 1.51 3.93
C ARG A 219 -16.17 1.84 2.51
N LYS A 220 -15.21 1.86 1.57
CA LYS A 220 -15.50 2.07 0.13
C LYS A 220 -16.28 0.90 -0.46
N VAL A 221 -15.92 -0.32 -0.08
CA VAL A 221 -16.65 -1.51 -0.53
C VAL A 221 -18.08 -1.50 -0.01
N LEU A 222 -18.28 -1.21 1.27
CA LEU A 222 -19.59 -1.17 1.91
C LEU A 222 -20.46 0.00 1.44
N SER A 223 -19.88 1.19 1.16
CA SER A 223 -20.62 2.36 0.67
C SER A 223 -21.11 2.19 -0.78
N PHE A 224 -20.58 1.22 -1.52
CA PHE A 224 -21.00 0.93 -2.89
C PHE A 224 -22.03 -0.20 -2.99
N LEU A 225 -22.27 -0.90 -1.89
CA LEU A 225 -23.20 -2.01 -1.81
C LEU A 225 -24.47 -1.53 -1.08
N ASP A 226 -25.44 -1.04 -1.85
CA ASP A 226 -26.85 -1.01 -1.41
C ASP A 226 -27.45 -2.43 -1.35
N GLY A 227 -26.62 -3.44 -1.06
CA GLY A 227 -26.96 -4.85 -1.01
C GLY A 227 -25.92 -5.66 -0.24
N ASP A 228 -26.32 -6.85 0.18
CA ASP A 228 -25.54 -7.74 1.04
C ASP A 228 -24.16 -8.08 0.44
N LEU A 229 -23.10 -7.85 1.23
CA LEU A 229 -21.74 -8.31 0.96
C LEU A 229 -21.74 -9.81 0.75
N THR A 230 -21.44 -10.25 -0.46
CA THR A 230 -21.29 -11.67 -0.73
C THR A 230 -19.85 -12.14 -0.45
N PRO A 231 -19.65 -13.42 -0.06
CA PRO A 231 -18.31 -14.00 0.06
C PRO A 231 -17.48 -13.90 -1.22
N LYS A 232 -18.13 -13.71 -2.39
CA LYS A 232 -17.46 -13.48 -3.67
C LYS A 232 -16.77 -12.10 -3.70
N ASP A 233 -17.38 -11.07 -3.14
CA ASP A 233 -16.82 -9.71 -3.12
C ASP A 233 -15.56 -9.59 -2.25
N LEU A 234 -15.42 -10.48 -1.24
CA LEU A 234 -14.22 -10.63 -0.44
C LEU A 234 -13.08 -11.31 -1.21
N LYS A 235 -13.40 -12.15 -2.20
CA LYS A 235 -12.40 -12.89 -2.99
C LYS A 235 -11.83 -12.10 -4.17
N VAL A 236 -12.50 -11.03 -4.61
CA VAL A 236 -12.01 -10.20 -5.73
C VAL A 236 -10.91 -9.28 -5.24
N GLN A 237 -9.68 -9.78 -5.26
CA GLN A 237 -8.51 -9.05 -4.75
C GLN A 237 -7.66 -8.45 -5.87
N GLY A 238 -7.74 -9.00 -7.08
CA GLY A 238 -6.85 -8.64 -8.16
C GLY A 238 -6.90 -7.18 -8.56
N LEU A 239 -8.10 -6.65 -8.80
CA LEU A 239 -8.26 -5.23 -9.18
C LEU A 239 -7.83 -4.28 -8.05
N TYR A 240 -8.16 -4.62 -6.81
CA TYR A 240 -7.79 -3.81 -5.66
C TYR A 240 -6.26 -3.68 -5.54
N LYS A 241 -5.52 -4.79 -5.55
CA LYS A 241 -4.05 -4.79 -5.47
C LYS A 241 -3.46 -4.02 -6.65
N LEU A 242 -3.93 -4.28 -7.89
CA LEU A 242 -3.43 -3.57 -9.06
C LEU A 242 -3.68 -2.06 -9.00
N ASN A 243 -4.85 -1.63 -8.54
CA ASN A 243 -5.14 -0.20 -8.33
C ASN A 243 -4.17 0.46 -7.35
N HIS A 244 -3.83 -0.22 -6.25
CA HIS A 244 -2.87 0.32 -5.29
C HIS A 244 -1.43 0.30 -5.80
N LEU A 245 -1.05 -0.68 -6.60
CA LEU A 245 0.24 -0.66 -7.30
C LEU A 245 0.35 0.57 -8.21
N LEU A 246 -0.71 0.88 -8.96
CA LEU A 246 -0.77 2.09 -9.77
C LEU A 246 -0.75 3.37 -8.91
N ASP A 247 -1.42 3.38 -7.75
CA ASP A 247 -1.37 4.50 -6.80
C ASP A 247 0.06 4.72 -6.27
N ILE A 248 0.77 3.65 -5.89
CA ILE A 248 2.16 3.73 -5.43
C ILE A 248 3.03 4.33 -6.52
N LEU A 249 2.96 3.79 -7.75
CA LEU A 249 3.74 4.31 -8.88
C LEU A 249 3.34 5.74 -9.26
N GLY A 250 2.06 6.07 -9.15
CA GLY A 250 1.56 7.45 -9.36
C GLY A 250 2.10 8.45 -8.34
N MET A 251 2.43 7.98 -7.12
CA MET A 251 3.03 8.80 -6.05
C MET A 251 4.55 8.86 -6.15
N THR A 252 5.20 7.73 -6.43
CA THR A 252 6.66 7.60 -6.42
C THR A 252 7.31 7.91 -7.77
N GLY A 253 6.52 7.93 -8.83
CA GLY A 253 7.00 7.91 -10.21
C GLY A 253 7.46 6.51 -10.63
N VAL A 254 7.79 6.37 -11.91
CA VAL A 254 8.31 5.11 -12.48
C VAL A 254 9.69 4.79 -11.91
N PRO A 255 9.90 3.63 -11.25
CA PRO A 255 11.17 3.27 -10.67
C PRO A 255 12.20 2.81 -11.72
N ASP A 256 13.49 2.90 -11.38
CA ASP A 256 14.58 2.29 -12.14
C ASP A 256 14.66 0.78 -11.89
N GLU A 257 14.39 0.40 -10.62
CA GLU A 257 14.35 -0.99 -10.19
C GLU A 257 13.09 -1.24 -9.36
N LEU A 258 12.35 -2.27 -9.71
CA LEU A 258 11.13 -2.69 -9.03
C LEU A 258 11.23 -4.15 -8.61
N VAL A 259 11.05 -4.39 -7.33
CA VAL A 259 10.89 -5.73 -6.76
C VAL A 259 9.44 -5.88 -6.29
N LEU A 260 8.81 -6.99 -6.67
CA LEU A 260 7.47 -7.35 -6.24
C LEU A 260 7.54 -8.67 -5.49
N MET A 261 6.97 -8.73 -4.29
CA MET A 261 6.95 -9.94 -3.47
C MET A 261 5.51 -10.31 -3.13
N GLY A 262 5.16 -11.57 -3.36
CA GLY A 262 3.81 -12.08 -3.10
C GLY A 262 3.76 -13.59 -2.94
N ASP A 263 2.57 -14.14 -2.92
CA ASP A 263 2.31 -15.56 -2.78
C ASP A 263 1.62 -16.15 -4.03
N ASN A 264 1.63 -17.50 -4.13
CA ASN A 264 0.96 -18.25 -5.21
C ASN A 264 -0.45 -18.73 -4.82
N PHE A 265 -0.99 -18.28 -3.69
CA PHE A 265 -2.34 -18.69 -3.22
C PHE A 265 -3.43 -17.76 -3.72
N GLU A 266 -3.04 -16.54 -4.04
CA GLU A 266 -3.91 -15.47 -4.50
C GLU A 266 -3.59 -15.11 -5.96
N SER A 267 -4.04 -13.95 -6.39
CA SER A 267 -3.83 -13.47 -7.76
C SER A 267 -2.52 -12.71 -7.96
N ASP A 268 -1.60 -12.73 -6.98
CA ASP A 268 -0.36 -11.94 -7.04
C ASP A 268 0.48 -12.17 -8.29
N PRO A 269 0.69 -13.42 -8.75
CA PRO A 269 1.45 -13.64 -9.99
C PRO A 269 0.83 -12.91 -11.20
N VAL A 270 -0.51 -12.99 -11.33
CA VAL A 270 -1.22 -12.35 -12.45
C VAL A 270 -1.16 -10.83 -12.33
N ILE A 271 -1.32 -10.29 -11.12
CA ILE A 271 -1.28 -8.85 -10.85
C ILE A 271 0.11 -8.28 -11.16
N TYR A 272 1.17 -8.95 -10.68
CA TYR A 272 2.54 -8.49 -10.85
C TYR A 272 3.02 -8.60 -12.29
N LEU A 273 2.66 -9.68 -12.98
CA LEU A 273 2.92 -9.79 -14.42
C LEU A 273 2.16 -8.72 -15.22
N THR A 274 0.91 -8.44 -14.86
CA THR A 274 0.14 -7.37 -15.50
C THR A 274 0.81 -6.01 -15.31
N LEU A 275 1.25 -5.68 -14.10
CA LEU A 275 2.00 -4.45 -13.85
C LEU A 275 3.30 -4.40 -14.67
N SER A 276 4.01 -5.52 -14.76
CA SER A 276 5.23 -5.61 -15.53
C SER A 276 5.01 -5.34 -17.02
N MET A 277 3.91 -5.84 -17.58
CA MET A 277 3.53 -5.58 -18.99
C MET A 277 3.26 -4.08 -19.22
N ILE A 278 2.63 -3.40 -18.26
CA ILE A 278 2.42 -1.95 -18.32
C ILE A 278 3.77 -1.22 -18.33
N LEU A 279 4.63 -1.54 -17.36
CA LEU A 279 5.92 -0.86 -17.17
C LEU A 279 6.91 -1.10 -18.32
N LEU A 280 6.81 -2.23 -19.00
CA LEU A 280 7.67 -2.56 -20.14
C LEU A 280 7.10 -2.08 -21.48
N GLY A 281 5.87 -1.56 -21.48
CA GLY A 281 5.20 -1.02 -22.67
C GLY A 281 4.80 -2.10 -23.67
N ASP A 282 4.41 -3.28 -23.19
CA ASP A 282 4.09 -4.43 -24.05
C ASP A 282 2.76 -4.29 -24.78
N GLN A 283 1.84 -3.52 -24.22
CA GLN A 283 0.49 -3.31 -24.76
C GLN A 283 0.00 -1.89 -24.49
N GLU A 284 -0.85 -1.40 -25.37
CA GLU A 284 -1.57 -0.17 -25.16
C GLU A 284 -2.51 -0.25 -23.94
N PRO A 285 -2.66 0.82 -23.16
CA PRO A 285 -3.45 0.81 -21.92
C PRO A 285 -4.87 0.24 -22.09
N TRP A 286 -5.56 0.59 -23.18
CA TRP A 286 -6.91 0.13 -23.43
C TRP A 286 -7.00 -1.35 -23.83
N GLN A 287 -5.99 -1.90 -24.52
CA GLN A 287 -5.92 -3.32 -24.88
C GLN A 287 -5.72 -4.17 -23.62
N LEU A 288 -4.81 -3.73 -22.76
CA LEU A 288 -4.58 -4.37 -21.48
C LEU A 288 -5.82 -4.33 -20.59
N TRP A 289 -6.49 -3.18 -20.52
CA TRP A 289 -7.76 -3.04 -19.79
C TRP A 289 -8.82 -4.03 -20.27
N ARG A 290 -8.97 -4.23 -21.59
CA ARG A 290 -9.90 -5.22 -22.15
C ARG A 290 -9.53 -6.65 -21.75
N ALA A 291 -8.25 -7.01 -21.79
CA ALA A 291 -7.78 -8.33 -21.37
C ALA A 291 -8.06 -8.57 -19.87
N LEU A 292 -7.83 -7.57 -19.04
CA LEU A 292 -8.14 -7.63 -17.60
C LEU A 292 -9.65 -7.78 -17.35
N LYS A 293 -10.47 -7.05 -18.07
CA LYS A 293 -11.94 -7.12 -17.94
C LYS A 293 -12.51 -8.48 -18.32
N ALA A 294 -11.85 -9.18 -19.23
CA ALA A 294 -12.22 -10.54 -19.62
C ALA A 294 -11.74 -11.62 -18.64
N ASN A 295 -10.91 -11.25 -17.64
CA ASN A 295 -10.34 -12.20 -16.67
C ASN A 295 -11.08 -12.15 -15.34
N ASP A 296 -11.53 -13.29 -14.85
CA ASP A 296 -12.31 -13.43 -13.60
C ASP A 296 -11.57 -12.93 -12.34
N ALA A 297 -10.23 -12.88 -12.36
CA ALA A 297 -9.44 -12.37 -11.23
C ALA A 297 -9.63 -10.86 -11.00
N PHE A 298 -10.12 -10.11 -11.98
CA PHE A 298 -10.18 -8.64 -11.92
C PHE A 298 -11.58 -8.03 -11.85
N GLN A 299 -12.64 -8.74 -12.09
CA GLN A 299 -14.07 -8.36 -12.01
C GLN A 299 -14.34 -6.83 -11.89
N LEU A 300 -14.08 -6.10 -12.99
CA LEU A 300 -14.24 -4.65 -13.03
C LEU A 300 -15.72 -4.25 -12.99
N SER A 301 -16.13 -3.50 -11.96
CA SER A 301 -17.44 -2.83 -11.99
C SER A 301 -17.41 -1.63 -12.93
N LYS A 302 -18.57 -1.29 -13.56
CA LYS A 302 -18.67 -0.15 -14.50
C LYS A 302 -18.15 1.18 -13.91
N ARG A 303 -18.29 1.39 -12.59
CA ARG A 303 -17.86 2.62 -11.91
C ARG A 303 -16.35 2.69 -11.69
N GLN A 304 -15.69 1.54 -11.58
CA GLN A 304 -14.23 1.46 -11.40
C GLN A 304 -13.49 1.53 -12.73
N ASP A 305 -14.15 1.21 -13.84
CA ASP A 305 -13.58 1.15 -15.18
C ASP A 305 -12.86 2.44 -15.59
N ALA A 306 -13.55 3.59 -15.48
CA ALA A 306 -13.00 4.87 -15.94
C ALA A 306 -11.79 5.31 -15.10
N ASN A 307 -11.86 5.17 -13.78
CA ASN A 307 -10.76 5.55 -12.89
C ASN A 307 -9.52 4.65 -13.09
N PHE A 308 -9.74 3.35 -13.30
CA PHE A 308 -8.66 2.42 -13.57
C PHE A 308 -7.96 2.71 -14.91
N LEU A 309 -8.75 2.93 -15.96
CA LEU A 309 -8.22 3.25 -17.28
C LEU A 309 -7.44 4.59 -17.28
N ASP A 310 -7.95 5.60 -16.53
CA ASP A 310 -7.25 6.88 -16.35
C ASP A 310 -5.86 6.67 -15.70
N LYS A 311 -5.77 5.85 -14.64
CA LYS A 311 -4.48 5.52 -14.01
C LYS A 311 -3.52 4.81 -14.97
N LEU A 312 -4.02 3.91 -15.81
CA LEU A 312 -3.20 3.25 -16.83
C LEU A 312 -2.61 4.27 -17.82
N TYR A 313 -3.43 5.20 -18.31
CA TYR A 313 -2.95 6.26 -19.21
C TYR A 313 -1.98 7.22 -18.50
N GLN A 314 -2.24 7.57 -17.25
CA GLN A 314 -1.31 8.40 -16.48
C GLN A 314 0.06 7.74 -16.34
N LEU A 315 0.10 6.44 -16.07
CA LEU A 315 1.36 5.69 -16.00
C LEU A 315 2.03 5.58 -17.37
N SER A 316 1.27 5.31 -18.45
CA SER A 316 1.78 5.28 -19.82
C SER A 316 2.43 6.62 -20.20
N ASN A 317 1.78 7.73 -19.91
CA ASN A 317 2.33 9.07 -20.17
C ASN A 317 3.64 9.32 -19.38
N GLN A 318 3.77 8.79 -18.15
CA GLN A 318 5.01 8.89 -17.40
C GLN A 318 6.12 8.04 -18.04
N LEU A 319 5.80 6.85 -18.56
CA LEU A 319 6.74 6.00 -19.29
C LEU A 319 7.24 6.65 -20.56
N GLU A 320 6.37 7.26 -21.35
CA GLU A 320 6.73 8.01 -22.57
C GLU A 320 7.67 9.18 -22.26
N ARG A 321 7.34 9.97 -21.21
CA ARG A 321 8.23 11.07 -20.77
C ARG A 321 9.61 10.55 -20.38
N ARG A 322 9.67 9.41 -19.66
CA ARG A 322 10.91 8.76 -19.25
C ARG A 322 11.74 8.30 -20.47
N GLN A 323 11.09 7.73 -21.49
CA GLN A 323 11.74 7.33 -22.75
C GLN A 323 12.29 8.56 -23.49
N ASN A 324 11.54 9.65 -23.55
CA ASN A 324 11.97 10.91 -24.16
C ASN A 324 13.17 11.55 -23.43
N GLN A 325 13.35 11.23 -22.15
CA GLN A 325 14.52 11.63 -21.34
C GLN A 325 15.71 10.67 -21.48
N ASN A 326 15.65 9.68 -22.36
CA ASN A 326 16.65 8.62 -22.54
C ASN A 326 16.93 7.81 -21.26
N LYS A 327 16.00 7.75 -20.30
CA LYS A 327 16.12 6.90 -19.11
C LYS A 327 15.88 5.43 -19.51
N SER A 328 16.64 4.51 -18.91
CA SER A 328 16.51 3.08 -19.16
C SER A 328 15.13 2.54 -18.74
N LYS A 329 14.72 1.43 -19.35
CA LYS A 329 13.51 0.69 -18.92
C LYS A 329 13.67 0.21 -17.48
N THR A 330 12.56 0.13 -16.75
CA THR A 330 12.52 -0.41 -15.39
C THR A 330 13.03 -1.85 -15.35
N ARG A 331 13.97 -2.15 -14.47
CA ARG A 331 14.38 -3.53 -14.16
C ARG A 331 13.37 -4.10 -13.14
N ILE A 332 12.77 -5.24 -13.47
CA ILE A 332 11.71 -5.85 -12.67
C ILE A 332 12.13 -7.24 -12.22
N LYS A 333 11.93 -7.53 -10.92
CA LYS A 333 12.01 -8.87 -10.35
C LYS A 333 10.72 -9.15 -9.58
N ILE A 334 10.22 -10.38 -9.70
CA ILE A 334 9.00 -10.83 -9.02
C ILE A 334 9.33 -12.08 -8.21
N TYR A 335 9.20 -12.00 -6.90
CA TYR A 335 9.38 -13.14 -6.00
C TYR A 335 8.02 -13.67 -5.59
N ILE A 336 7.73 -14.93 -5.92
CA ILE A 336 6.47 -15.59 -5.56
C ILE A 336 6.74 -16.78 -4.64
N ARG A 337 6.19 -16.70 -3.44
CA ARG A 337 6.26 -17.77 -2.46
C ARG A 337 5.35 -18.93 -2.85
N ARG A 338 5.91 -20.15 -2.87
CA ARG A 338 5.15 -21.41 -2.98
C ARG A 338 4.92 -22.01 -1.59
N GLN A 339 3.82 -22.72 -1.41
CA GLN A 339 3.59 -23.52 -0.21
C GLN A 339 4.35 -24.84 -0.27
N ASN A 340 4.30 -25.49 -1.46
CA ASN A 340 4.93 -26.76 -1.73
C ASN A 340 5.79 -26.69 -2.99
N GLU A 341 6.82 -27.52 -3.07
CA GLU A 341 7.68 -27.63 -4.27
C GLU A 341 6.90 -28.06 -5.54
N LYS A 342 5.76 -28.74 -5.36
CA LYS A 342 4.90 -29.21 -6.45
C LYS A 342 3.90 -28.18 -6.96
N ASP A 343 3.77 -27.04 -6.29
CA ASP A 343 2.83 -25.99 -6.68
C ASP A 343 3.28 -25.38 -8.01
N THR A 344 2.47 -25.54 -9.03
CA THR A 344 2.70 -24.98 -10.36
C THR A 344 2.10 -23.58 -10.44
N LEU A 345 2.80 -22.70 -11.15
CA LEU A 345 2.30 -21.38 -11.42
C LEU A 345 1.25 -21.43 -12.53
N SER A 346 0.02 -21.03 -12.20
CA SER A 346 -1.06 -20.90 -13.19
C SER A 346 -1.26 -19.41 -13.51
N VAL A 347 -0.95 -19.03 -14.76
CA VAL A 347 -1.15 -17.66 -15.23
C VAL A 347 -1.90 -17.65 -16.55
N PRO A 348 -2.75 -16.63 -16.80
CA PRO A 348 -3.45 -16.46 -18.07
C PRO A 348 -2.48 -16.31 -19.25
N ASP A 349 -2.93 -16.69 -20.45
CA ASP A 349 -2.10 -16.67 -21.66
C ASP A 349 -1.50 -15.29 -21.95
N PHE A 350 -2.25 -14.22 -21.70
CA PHE A 350 -1.76 -12.86 -21.93
C PHE A 350 -0.58 -12.46 -21.03
N CYS A 351 -0.41 -13.12 -19.88
CA CYS A 351 0.73 -12.89 -18.94
C CYS A 351 1.94 -13.78 -19.26
N ARG A 352 1.79 -14.88 -20.02
CA ARG A 352 2.87 -15.85 -20.28
C ARG A 352 4.15 -15.27 -20.86
N PRO A 353 4.13 -14.24 -21.75
CA PRO A 353 5.37 -13.66 -22.28
C PRO A 353 6.33 -13.11 -21.23
N ARG A 354 5.83 -12.82 -20.01
CA ARG A 354 6.61 -12.24 -18.90
C ARG A 354 6.82 -13.18 -17.72
N ILE A 355 6.46 -14.46 -17.86
CA ILE A 355 6.56 -15.45 -16.77
C ILE A 355 8.02 -15.62 -16.28
N ASN A 356 8.99 -15.38 -17.14
CA ASN A 356 10.41 -15.43 -16.82
C ASN A 356 10.86 -14.37 -15.80
N LEU A 357 10.05 -13.34 -15.52
CA LEU A 357 10.29 -12.36 -14.46
C LEU A 357 10.03 -12.93 -13.08
N ILE A 358 9.31 -14.06 -12.98
CA ILE A 358 8.93 -14.68 -11.70
C ILE A 358 10.05 -15.65 -11.26
N GLU A 359 10.48 -15.42 -10.03
CA GLU A 359 11.32 -16.32 -9.27
C GLU A 359 10.48 -16.95 -8.16
N LEU A 360 10.32 -18.29 -8.24
CA LEU A 360 9.58 -19.05 -7.23
C LEU A 360 10.51 -19.44 -6.09
N TYR A 361 10.07 -19.22 -4.84
CA TYR A 361 10.81 -19.65 -3.66
C TYR A 361 9.88 -20.34 -2.65
N ASP A 362 10.40 -21.28 -1.89
CA ASP A 362 9.64 -22.20 -1.02
C ASP A 362 10.15 -22.18 0.40
N GLY A 363 10.44 -21.07 0.91
CA GLY A 363 10.79 -20.98 2.31
C GLY A 363 12.15 -21.57 2.69
N LYS A 364 12.96 -22.07 1.76
CA LYS A 364 14.38 -22.42 2.00
C LYS A 364 15.27 -21.19 1.79
N PRO A 365 16.40 -21.07 2.52
CA PRO A 365 17.29 -19.92 2.34
C PRO A 365 17.66 -19.75 0.88
N PHE A 366 17.56 -18.52 0.41
CA PHE A 366 17.88 -18.12 -0.94
C PHE A 366 19.33 -18.49 -1.26
N LYS A 367 19.57 -19.50 -2.09
CA LYS A 367 20.89 -19.71 -2.68
C LYS A 367 20.98 -18.79 -3.87
N GLU A 368 21.82 -17.78 -3.80
CA GLU A 368 22.13 -16.98 -4.99
C GLU A 368 22.49 -17.93 -6.13
N PRO A 369 21.90 -17.75 -7.34
CA PRO A 369 22.46 -18.37 -8.51
C PRO A 369 23.91 -17.87 -8.60
N ALA A 370 24.86 -18.80 -8.65
CA ALA A 370 26.26 -18.47 -8.82
C ALA A 370 26.35 -17.51 -10.02
N ILE A 371 26.83 -16.29 -9.79
CA ILE A 371 27.08 -15.33 -10.86
C ILE A 371 28.10 -16.00 -11.77
N ALA A 372 27.64 -16.53 -12.89
CA ALA A 372 28.53 -16.94 -13.95
C ALA A 372 29.21 -15.66 -14.46
N HIS A 373 30.44 -15.44 -14.01
CA HIS A 373 31.31 -14.45 -14.62
C HIS A 373 31.55 -14.89 -16.06
N ILE A 374 30.91 -14.20 -17.01
CA ILE A 374 31.26 -14.18 -18.42
C ILE A 374 31.85 -12.82 -18.72
#